data_17788e6aea4256e3427e04483a7ea93e
#
_entry.id   17788e6aea4256e3427e04483a7ea93e
#
_cell.length_a   1.000
_cell.length_b   1.000
_cell.length_c   1.000
_cell.angle_alpha   90.00
_cell.angle_beta   90.00
_cell.angle_gamma   90.00
#
_symmetry.space_group_name_H-M   'P 1'
#
loop_
_entity.id
_entity.type
_entity.pdbx_description
1 polymer ?
#
loop_
_entity_poly.entity_id
_entity_poly.type
_entity_poly.pdbx_seq_one_letter_code
_entity_poly.pdbx_strand_id
1 'polypeptide(L)'
;ITGGSRGLGLQMAEALGEMGAKLAISARKADELAQAKAHLEGLGYEVETVVNDLSKFDQIPAMVDQVLARFGTIDILVNNAGATWGANAEDYPDAAWNKVMDLNVNAPFFLSREVGKRVMIPKGRGNIIITASVAAIKGTPPGMNTIAYNTSKAAALHFARTLASEWGHYGIRVNAICPGFFPSKLANGLIEKLGPAMVERTPLRRIGGDEDLKGAVVFL
;
A
#
# COMPACT_ATOMS: atom_id res chain seq x y z
N ILE A 1 4.94 -2.16 -6.68
CA ILE A 1 3.69 -1.96 -5.93
C ILE A 1 3.47 -3.16 -5.04
N THR A 2 3.48 -2.97 -3.72
CA THR A 2 3.21 -4.06 -2.78
C THR A 2 1.70 -4.27 -2.59
N GLY A 3 1.27 -5.53 -2.44
CA GLY A 3 -0.16 -5.86 -2.40
C GLY A 3 -0.88 -5.55 -3.72
N GLY A 4 -0.17 -5.66 -4.84
CA GLY A 4 -0.64 -5.29 -6.18
C GLY A 4 -1.54 -6.32 -6.87
N SER A 5 -1.82 -7.47 -6.22
CA SER A 5 -2.60 -8.53 -6.85
C SER A 5 -4.12 -8.27 -6.88
N ARG A 6 -4.62 -7.26 -6.18
CA ARG A 6 -6.07 -6.93 -6.10
C ARG A 6 -6.33 -5.58 -5.42
N GLY A 7 -7.62 -5.16 -5.46
CA GLY A 7 -8.10 -3.98 -4.74
C GLY A 7 -7.29 -2.72 -5.06
N LEU A 8 -7.00 -1.89 -4.05
CA LEU A 8 -6.32 -0.60 -4.24
C LEU A 8 -4.96 -0.72 -4.94
N GLY A 9 -4.19 -1.77 -4.62
CA GLY A 9 -2.89 -1.99 -5.25
C GLY A 9 -2.99 -2.29 -6.74
N LEU A 10 -4.00 -3.04 -7.16
CA LEU A 10 -4.27 -3.31 -8.57
C LEU A 10 -4.74 -2.05 -9.31
N GLN A 11 -5.66 -1.27 -8.73
CA GLN A 11 -6.09 0.03 -9.30
C GLN A 11 -4.90 0.99 -9.51
N MET A 12 -3.99 1.06 -8.53
CA MET A 12 -2.78 1.87 -8.66
C MET A 12 -1.81 1.32 -9.72
N ALA A 13 -1.76 -0.01 -9.88
CA ALA A 13 -0.98 -0.63 -10.95
C ALA A 13 -1.55 -0.30 -12.33
N GLU A 14 -2.86 -0.39 -12.50
CA GLU A 14 -3.55 0.03 -13.73
C GLU A 14 -3.25 1.49 -14.07
N ALA A 15 -3.44 2.40 -13.11
CA ALA A 15 -3.21 3.83 -13.33
C ALA A 15 -1.78 4.16 -13.77
N LEU A 16 -0.78 3.54 -13.13
CA LEU A 16 0.62 3.74 -13.50
C LEU A 16 0.95 3.09 -14.85
N GLY A 17 0.34 1.93 -15.15
CA GLY A 17 0.44 1.27 -16.46
C GLY A 17 -0.15 2.11 -17.59
N GLU A 18 -1.31 2.76 -17.39
CA GLU A 18 -1.92 3.71 -18.31
C GLU A 18 -0.97 4.87 -18.67
N MET A 19 -0.12 5.27 -17.73
CA MET A 19 0.91 6.29 -17.93
C MET A 19 2.23 5.75 -18.50
N GLY A 20 2.26 4.48 -18.91
CA GLY A 20 3.42 3.85 -19.56
C GLY A 20 4.48 3.30 -18.60
N ALA A 21 4.18 3.19 -17.31
CA ALA A 21 5.11 2.57 -16.37
C ALA A 21 5.21 1.06 -16.58
N LYS A 22 6.42 0.51 -16.48
CA LYS A 22 6.64 -0.93 -16.30
C LYS A 22 6.30 -1.31 -14.88
N LEU A 23 5.57 -2.40 -14.69
CA LEU A 23 4.95 -2.74 -13.43
C LEU A 23 5.64 -3.92 -12.75
N ALA A 24 6.10 -3.75 -11.51
CA ALA A 24 6.42 -4.85 -10.62
C ALA A 24 5.35 -4.91 -9.52
N ILE A 25 4.60 -6.00 -9.44
CA ILE A 25 3.57 -6.21 -8.42
C ILE A 25 3.96 -7.36 -7.50
N SER A 26 3.78 -7.19 -6.19
CA SER A 26 4.10 -8.23 -5.22
C SER A 26 2.90 -8.58 -4.33
N ALA A 27 2.79 -9.85 -3.99
CA ALA A 27 1.84 -10.38 -3.02
C ALA A 27 2.28 -11.77 -2.55
N ARG A 28 1.58 -12.33 -1.55
CA ARG A 28 1.92 -13.64 -0.97
C ARG A 28 1.43 -14.83 -1.80
N LYS A 29 0.37 -14.64 -2.59
CA LYS A 29 -0.30 -15.71 -3.32
C LYS A 29 0.04 -15.66 -4.79
N ALA A 30 0.68 -16.72 -5.28
CA ALA A 30 1.10 -16.83 -6.66
C ALA A 30 -0.09 -16.84 -7.64
N ASP A 31 -1.19 -17.50 -7.28
CA ASP A 31 -2.42 -17.59 -8.08
C ASP A 31 -3.07 -16.20 -8.26
N GLU A 32 -3.19 -15.42 -7.18
CA GLU A 32 -3.72 -14.05 -7.25
C GLU A 32 -2.81 -13.12 -8.07
N LEU A 33 -1.48 -13.31 -7.98
CA LEU A 33 -0.51 -12.56 -8.80
C LEU A 33 -0.60 -12.94 -10.27
N ALA A 34 -0.76 -14.22 -10.61
CA ALA A 34 -0.90 -14.67 -11.98
C ALA A 34 -2.16 -14.09 -12.65
N GLN A 35 -3.28 -14.04 -11.92
CA GLN A 35 -4.52 -13.41 -12.40
C GLN A 35 -4.33 -11.90 -12.63
N ALA A 36 -3.71 -11.19 -11.68
CA ALA A 36 -3.44 -9.77 -11.81
C ALA A 36 -2.48 -9.47 -12.98
N LYS A 37 -1.45 -10.29 -13.15
CA LYS A 37 -0.53 -10.20 -14.29
C LYS A 37 -1.25 -10.35 -15.61
N ALA A 38 -2.05 -11.42 -15.77
CA ALA A 38 -2.82 -11.65 -16.99
C ALA A 38 -3.78 -10.49 -17.31
N HIS A 39 -4.43 -9.93 -16.30
CA HIS A 39 -5.29 -8.75 -16.44
C HIS A 39 -4.49 -7.53 -16.95
N LEU A 40 -3.40 -7.18 -16.28
CA LEU A 40 -2.58 -6.02 -16.63
C LEU A 40 -1.88 -6.18 -17.98
N GLU A 41 -1.39 -7.38 -18.32
CA GLU A 41 -0.83 -7.69 -19.65
C GLU A 41 -1.91 -7.64 -20.73
N GLY A 42 -3.15 -8.04 -20.42
CA GLY A 42 -4.30 -7.89 -21.30
C GLY A 42 -4.64 -6.43 -21.63
N LEU A 43 -4.26 -5.49 -20.75
CA LEU A 43 -4.33 -4.05 -20.99
C LEU A 43 -3.10 -3.50 -21.77
N GLY A 44 -2.14 -4.35 -22.09
CA GLY A 44 -0.93 -3.99 -22.86
C GLY A 44 0.26 -3.54 -21.99
N TYR A 45 0.24 -3.77 -20.68
CA TYR A 45 1.32 -3.33 -19.79
C TYR A 45 2.40 -4.40 -19.62
N GLU A 46 3.65 -3.97 -19.44
CA GLU A 46 4.79 -4.86 -19.11
C GLU A 46 4.79 -5.13 -17.60
N VAL A 47 4.61 -6.40 -17.18
CA VAL A 47 4.40 -6.78 -15.78
C VAL A 47 5.36 -7.84 -15.30
N GLU A 48 6.01 -7.60 -14.17
CA GLU A 48 6.75 -8.58 -13.36
C GLU A 48 5.99 -8.88 -12.07
N THR A 49 6.00 -10.14 -11.64
CA THR A 49 5.36 -10.57 -10.40
C THR A 49 6.37 -11.12 -9.40
N VAL A 50 6.28 -10.67 -8.15
CA VAL A 50 7.16 -11.15 -7.08
C VAL A 50 6.31 -11.77 -5.96
N VAL A 51 6.43 -13.08 -5.78
CA VAL A 51 5.83 -13.78 -4.64
C VAL A 51 6.65 -13.47 -3.40
N ASN A 52 6.10 -12.73 -2.46
CA ASN A 52 6.82 -12.30 -1.25
C ASN A 52 5.87 -12.14 -0.06
N ASP A 53 6.33 -12.51 1.12
CA ASP A 53 5.69 -12.19 2.40
C ASP A 53 6.47 -11.06 3.08
N LEU A 54 5.94 -9.84 3.01
CA LEU A 54 6.57 -8.65 3.57
C LEU A 54 6.69 -8.66 5.11
N SER A 55 6.07 -9.61 5.82
CA SER A 55 6.33 -9.83 7.24
C SER A 55 7.67 -10.54 7.50
N LYS A 56 8.28 -11.09 6.45
CA LYS A 56 9.61 -11.69 6.46
C LYS A 56 10.62 -10.69 5.90
N PHE A 57 11.13 -9.84 6.77
CA PHE A 57 11.95 -8.69 6.37
C PHE A 57 13.28 -9.10 5.71
N ASP A 58 13.80 -10.27 6.02
CA ASP A 58 14.98 -10.90 5.42
C ASP A 58 14.80 -11.21 3.92
N GLN A 59 13.56 -11.30 3.44
CA GLN A 59 13.25 -11.54 2.02
C GLN A 59 13.20 -10.24 1.19
N ILE A 60 13.20 -9.07 1.82
CA ILE A 60 13.10 -7.78 1.10
C ILE A 60 14.27 -7.56 0.13
N PRO A 61 15.54 -7.81 0.48
CA PRO A 61 16.65 -7.65 -0.48
C PRO A 61 16.47 -8.50 -1.74
N ALA A 62 16.11 -9.78 -1.60
CA ALA A 62 15.88 -10.68 -2.73
C ALA A 62 14.71 -10.23 -3.62
N MET A 63 13.64 -9.70 -3.03
CA MET A 63 12.53 -9.09 -3.76
C MET A 63 13.00 -7.91 -4.62
N VAL A 64 13.83 -7.03 -4.05
CA VAL A 64 14.39 -5.88 -4.78
C VAL A 64 15.35 -6.36 -5.88
N ASP A 65 16.17 -7.38 -5.62
CA ASP A 65 17.06 -8.00 -6.63
C ASP A 65 16.28 -8.48 -7.86
N GLN A 66 15.16 -9.18 -7.65
CA GLN A 66 14.33 -9.68 -8.75
C GLN A 66 13.81 -8.54 -9.63
N VAL A 67 13.31 -7.46 -9.02
CA VAL A 67 12.82 -6.28 -9.77
C VAL A 67 13.95 -5.58 -10.52
N LEU A 68 15.11 -5.43 -9.89
CA LEU A 68 16.28 -4.81 -10.54
C LEU A 68 16.84 -5.67 -11.67
N ALA A 69 16.87 -6.98 -11.52
CA ALA A 69 17.27 -7.89 -12.60
C ALA A 69 16.35 -7.80 -13.81
N ARG A 70 15.06 -7.56 -13.61
CA ARG A 70 14.06 -7.46 -14.69
C ARG A 70 14.04 -6.08 -15.35
N PHE A 71 14.10 -4.99 -14.57
CA PHE A 71 13.88 -3.64 -15.09
C PHE A 71 15.08 -2.69 -14.95
N GLY A 72 16.13 -3.10 -14.25
CA GLY A 72 17.34 -2.29 -14.02
C GLY A 72 17.18 -1.14 -13.03
N THR A 73 15.95 -0.74 -12.71
CA THR A 73 15.66 0.41 -11.83
C THR A 73 14.32 0.28 -11.12
N ILE A 74 14.12 1.12 -10.09
CA ILE A 74 12.84 1.35 -9.43
C ILE A 74 12.68 2.86 -9.28
N ASP A 75 11.81 3.47 -10.06
CA ASP A 75 11.57 4.92 -10.04
C ASP A 75 10.45 5.30 -9.07
N ILE A 76 9.46 4.43 -8.96
CA ILE A 76 8.27 4.62 -8.10
C ILE A 76 8.10 3.40 -7.20
N LEU A 77 8.04 3.62 -5.89
CA LEU A 77 7.72 2.60 -4.91
C LEU A 77 6.36 2.89 -4.27
N VAL A 78 5.40 1.98 -4.44
CA VAL A 78 4.09 2.07 -3.78
C VAL A 78 4.02 1.05 -2.65
N ASN A 79 4.14 1.51 -1.42
CA ASN A 79 3.93 0.74 -0.20
C ASN A 79 2.42 0.67 0.11
N ASN A 80 1.75 -0.34 -0.44
CA ASN A 80 0.30 -0.49 -0.32
C ASN A 80 -0.12 -1.73 0.49
N ALA A 81 0.70 -2.77 0.55
CA ALA A 81 0.38 -3.96 1.34
C ALA A 81 0.05 -3.60 2.79
N GLY A 82 -0.97 -4.24 3.35
CA GLY A 82 -1.38 -3.97 4.71
C GLY A 82 -2.29 -5.06 5.29
N ALA A 83 -2.46 -5.00 6.60
CA ALA A 83 -3.34 -5.87 7.37
C ALA A 83 -4.16 -5.07 8.37
N THR A 84 -5.28 -5.67 8.78
CA THR A 84 -6.11 -5.20 9.89
C THR A 84 -6.47 -6.37 10.79
N TRP A 85 -6.87 -6.06 12.00
CA TRP A 85 -7.44 -6.99 12.96
C TRP A 85 -8.43 -6.23 13.84
N GLY A 86 -9.54 -6.87 14.19
CA GLY A 86 -10.58 -6.28 15.05
C GLY A 86 -10.65 -7.02 16.37
N ALA A 87 -10.45 -6.29 17.49
CA ALA A 87 -10.67 -6.74 18.86
C ALA A 87 -10.80 -5.52 19.78
N ASN A 88 -11.42 -5.68 20.94
CA ASN A 88 -11.43 -4.64 21.97
C ASN A 88 -9.99 -4.32 22.41
N ALA A 89 -9.73 -3.08 22.78
CA ALA A 89 -8.37 -2.64 23.11
C ALA A 89 -7.77 -3.40 24.30
N GLU A 90 -8.59 -3.64 25.32
CA GLU A 90 -8.23 -4.37 26.54
C GLU A 90 -7.93 -5.85 26.31
N ASP A 91 -8.52 -6.46 25.27
CA ASP A 91 -8.39 -7.87 24.93
C ASP A 91 -7.61 -8.07 23.62
N TYR A 92 -6.92 -7.02 23.14
CA TYR A 92 -6.26 -7.09 21.82
C TYR A 92 -5.07 -8.05 21.84
N PRO A 93 -5.06 -9.12 21.00
CA PRO A 93 -3.97 -10.10 21.03
C PRO A 93 -2.63 -9.50 20.60
N ASP A 94 -1.56 -9.71 21.35
CA ASP A 94 -0.21 -9.22 21.05
C ASP A 94 0.27 -9.67 19.67
N ALA A 95 0.01 -10.93 19.30
CA ALA A 95 0.37 -11.46 17.98
C ALA A 95 -0.34 -10.74 16.83
N ALA A 96 -1.60 -10.32 17.03
CA ALA A 96 -2.35 -9.54 16.04
C ALA A 96 -1.84 -8.11 15.95
N TRP A 97 -1.49 -7.50 17.09
CA TRP A 97 -0.85 -6.19 17.14
C TRP A 97 0.47 -6.21 16.34
N ASN A 98 1.38 -7.13 16.68
CA ASN A 98 2.67 -7.25 16.02
C ASN A 98 2.51 -7.48 14.51
N LYS A 99 1.63 -8.39 14.09
CA LYS A 99 1.34 -8.65 12.68
C LYS A 99 0.88 -7.39 11.92
N VAL A 100 0.03 -6.57 12.53
CA VAL A 100 -0.45 -5.32 11.90
C VAL A 100 0.68 -4.30 11.84
N MET A 101 1.44 -4.12 12.91
CA MET A 101 2.57 -3.18 12.95
C MET A 101 3.68 -3.60 11.99
N ASP A 102 4.02 -4.88 11.93
CA ASP A 102 5.06 -5.40 11.04
C ASP A 102 4.72 -5.13 9.58
N LEU A 103 3.49 -5.42 9.15
CA LEU A 103 3.12 -5.26 7.76
C LEU A 103 2.84 -3.81 7.37
N ASN A 104 2.25 -3.01 8.27
CA ASN A 104 1.80 -1.65 7.95
C ASN A 104 2.87 -0.58 8.21
N VAL A 105 3.86 -0.85 9.07
CA VAL A 105 4.89 0.11 9.50
C VAL A 105 6.30 -0.39 9.19
N ASN A 106 6.68 -1.55 9.74
CA ASN A 106 8.05 -2.04 9.63
C ASN A 106 8.40 -2.41 8.17
N ALA A 107 7.52 -3.13 7.47
CA ALA A 107 7.75 -3.50 6.08
C ALA A 107 7.90 -2.29 5.13
N PRO A 108 7.03 -1.27 5.15
CA PRO A 108 7.24 -0.02 4.40
C PRO A 108 8.56 0.66 4.71
N PHE A 109 8.98 0.70 5.98
CA PHE A 109 10.27 1.27 6.34
C PHE A 109 11.44 0.48 5.74
N PHE A 110 11.48 -0.84 5.94
CA PHE A 110 12.59 -1.67 5.44
C PHE A 110 12.66 -1.67 3.91
N LEU A 111 11.51 -1.74 3.23
CA LEU A 111 11.48 -1.72 1.78
C LEU A 111 11.87 -0.34 1.22
N SER A 112 11.38 0.75 1.81
CA SER A 112 11.78 2.11 1.40
C SER A 112 13.27 2.33 1.60
N ARG A 113 13.83 1.87 2.73
CA ARG A 113 15.27 1.94 3.01
C ARG A 113 16.09 1.16 1.98
N GLU A 114 15.67 -0.05 1.64
CA GLU A 114 16.38 -0.90 0.69
C GLU A 114 16.37 -0.29 -0.72
N VAL A 115 15.20 0.13 -1.20
CA VAL A 115 15.06 0.77 -2.52
C VAL A 115 15.75 2.14 -2.53
N GLY A 116 15.60 2.93 -1.48
CA GLY A 116 16.25 4.23 -1.35
C GLY A 116 17.77 4.14 -1.41
N LYS A 117 18.36 3.29 -0.56
CA LYS A 117 19.82 3.10 -0.48
C LYS A 117 20.42 2.59 -1.79
N ARG A 118 19.76 1.63 -2.43
CA ARG A 118 20.32 0.94 -3.60
C ARG A 118 20.05 1.63 -4.92
N VAL A 119 18.95 2.37 -5.02
CA VAL A 119 18.46 2.90 -6.30
C VAL A 119 18.26 4.40 -6.27
N MET A 120 17.35 4.89 -5.42
CA MET A 120 16.86 6.28 -5.53
C MET A 120 17.92 7.31 -5.10
N ILE A 121 18.63 7.06 -3.99
CA ILE A 121 19.68 7.98 -3.49
C ILE A 121 20.85 8.06 -4.49
N PRO A 122 21.43 6.92 -4.96
CA PRO A 122 22.49 7.00 -5.98
C PRO A 122 22.05 7.66 -7.29
N LYS A 123 20.76 7.52 -7.65
CA LYS A 123 20.18 8.10 -8.86
C LYS A 123 19.84 9.59 -8.71
N GLY A 124 19.77 10.12 -7.48
CA GLY A 124 19.37 11.49 -7.19
C GLY A 124 17.91 11.80 -7.54
N ARG A 125 17.05 10.77 -7.59
CA ARG A 125 15.61 10.91 -7.86
C ARG A 125 14.83 9.66 -7.46
N GLY A 126 13.59 9.83 -7.08
CA GLY A 126 12.67 8.74 -6.75
C GLY A 126 11.32 9.25 -6.30
N ASN A 127 10.35 8.36 -6.28
CA ASN A 127 9.02 8.66 -5.77
C ASN A 127 8.51 7.51 -4.90
N ILE A 128 8.15 7.79 -3.65
CA ILE A 128 7.61 6.82 -2.72
C ILE A 128 6.19 7.23 -2.35
N ILE A 129 5.24 6.32 -2.52
CA ILE A 129 3.84 6.51 -2.16
C ILE A 129 3.49 5.51 -1.05
N ILE A 130 2.97 6.01 0.06
CA ILE A 130 2.52 5.21 1.21
C ILE A 130 1.00 5.17 1.24
N THR A 131 0.41 3.99 1.19
CA THR A 131 -1.04 3.83 1.40
C THR A 131 -1.34 3.84 2.90
N ALA A 132 -1.67 5.03 3.41
CA ALA A 132 -2.17 5.22 4.77
C ALA A 132 -3.68 4.91 4.85
N SER A 133 -4.47 5.74 5.49
CA SER A 133 -5.93 5.61 5.62
C SER A 133 -6.52 6.90 6.22
N VAL A 134 -7.80 7.17 6.00
CA VAL A 134 -8.55 8.17 6.80
C VAL A 134 -8.50 7.84 8.30
N ALA A 135 -8.33 6.58 8.66
CA ALA A 135 -8.11 6.12 10.04
C ALA A 135 -6.80 6.62 10.66
N ALA A 136 -5.87 7.14 9.86
CA ALA A 136 -4.65 7.79 10.32
C ALA A 136 -4.89 9.21 10.87
N ILE A 137 -6.01 9.82 10.46
CA ILE A 137 -6.28 11.25 10.70
C ILE A 137 -7.30 11.43 11.85
N LYS A 138 -8.18 10.46 12.01
CA LYS A 138 -9.26 10.51 13.04
C LYS A 138 -9.49 9.15 13.67
N GLY A 139 -10.01 9.13 14.91
CA GLY A 139 -10.49 7.91 15.54
C GLY A 139 -11.65 7.27 14.77
N THR A 140 -11.79 5.97 14.92
CA THR A 140 -12.91 5.23 14.33
C THR A 140 -14.17 5.35 15.18
N PRO A 141 -15.38 5.24 14.59
CA PRO A 141 -16.61 5.18 15.34
C PRO A 141 -16.64 3.99 16.31
N PRO A 142 -17.40 4.07 17.41
CA PRO A 142 -17.62 2.94 18.29
C PRO A 142 -18.05 1.69 17.53
N GLY A 143 -17.55 0.53 17.95
CA GLY A 143 -17.82 -0.77 17.29
C GLY A 143 -16.88 -1.14 16.15
N MET A 144 -15.95 -0.27 15.74
CA MET A 144 -14.94 -0.58 14.72
C MET A 144 -13.59 -1.08 15.30
N ASN A 145 -13.45 -1.32 16.51
CA ASN A 145 -12.39 -1.94 17.33
C ASN A 145 -11.09 -2.33 16.59
N THR A 146 -10.48 -1.38 15.85
CA THR A 146 -9.31 -1.60 14.99
C THR A 146 -8.09 -0.78 15.45
N ILE A 147 -7.80 -0.80 16.76
CA ILE A 147 -6.78 0.06 17.37
C ILE A 147 -5.40 -0.09 16.71
N ALA A 148 -4.92 -1.31 16.49
CA ALA A 148 -3.60 -1.51 15.85
C ALA A 148 -3.57 -0.98 14.41
N TYR A 149 -4.66 -1.17 13.65
CA TYR A 149 -4.76 -0.62 12.30
C TYR A 149 -4.67 0.90 12.29
N ASN A 150 -5.47 1.58 13.12
CA ASN A 150 -5.48 3.03 13.21
C ASN A 150 -4.12 3.58 13.61
N THR A 151 -3.52 3.01 14.66
CA THR A 151 -2.19 3.37 15.13
C THR A 151 -1.13 3.16 14.03
N SER A 152 -1.16 2.01 13.36
CA SER A 152 -0.21 1.71 12.28
C SER A 152 -0.36 2.65 11.08
N LYS A 153 -1.60 3.03 10.72
CA LYS A 153 -1.84 3.95 9.59
C LYS A 153 -1.46 5.39 9.94
N ALA A 154 -1.60 5.80 11.20
CA ALA A 154 -1.08 7.08 11.69
C ALA A 154 0.46 7.10 11.66
N ALA A 155 1.10 6.02 12.09
CA ALA A 155 2.55 5.85 11.99
C ALA A 155 3.02 5.89 10.53
N ALA A 156 2.36 5.18 9.61
CA ALA A 156 2.69 5.17 8.18
C ALA A 156 2.54 6.57 7.54
N LEU A 157 1.48 7.33 7.91
CA LEU A 157 1.29 8.71 7.45
C LEU A 157 2.42 9.62 7.94
N HIS A 158 2.80 9.51 9.20
CA HIS A 158 3.89 10.33 9.75
C HIS A 158 5.25 9.89 9.21
N PHE A 159 5.47 8.60 9.00
CA PHE A 159 6.66 8.07 8.33
C PHE A 159 6.86 8.70 6.95
N ALA A 160 5.81 8.83 6.14
CA ALA A 160 5.89 9.49 4.84
C ALA A 160 6.38 10.94 4.97
N ARG A 161 5.87 11.71 5.94
CA ARG A 161 6.27 13.10 6.19
C ARG A 161 7.73 13.20 6.61
N THR A 162 8.16 12.37 7.55
CA THR A 162 9.53 12.36 8.06
C THR A 162 10.51 11.96 6.96
N LEU A 163 10.20 10.90 6.22
CA LEU A 163 11.05 10.43 5.13
C LEU A 163 11.16 11.46 4.00
N ALA A 164 10.08 12.19 3.69
CA ALA A 164 10.10 13.29 2.72
C ALA A 164 11.07 14.41 3.15
N SER A 165 11.06 14.75 4.44
CA SER A 165 11.97 15.74 5.00
C SER A 165 13.44 15.27 4.96
N GLU A 166 13.68 13.99 5.31
CA GLU A 166 15.04 13.44 5.33
C GLU A 166 15.63 13.24 3.93
N TRP A 167 14.80 12.80 2.95
CA TRP A 167 15.29 12.42 1.62
C TRP A 167 15.04 13.45 0.52
N GLY A 168 14.40 14.56 0.84
CA GLY A 168 14.13 15.63 -0.13
C GLY A 168 15.40 16.17 -0.78
N HIS A 169 16.48 16.31 -0.02
CA HIS A 169 17.78 16.78 -0.54
C HIS A 169 18.43 15.79 -1.54
N TYR A 170 18.00 14.53 -1.59
CA TYR A 170 18.39 13.56 -2.62
C TYR A 170 17.48 13.60 -3.86
N GLY A 171 16.54 14.55 -3.97
CA GLY A 171 15.58 14.60 -5.07
C GLY A 171 14.50 13.52 -5.00
N ILE A 172 14.25 12.92 -3.82
CA ILE A 172 13.24 11.89 -3.59
C ILE A 172 12.00 12.53 -3.01
N ARG A 173 10.85 12.32 -3.68
CA ARG A 173 9.54 12.72 -3.15
C ARG A 173 8.92 11.56 -2.38
N VAL A 174 8.31 11.84 -1.24
CA VAL A 174 7.56 10.85 -0.46
C VAL A 174 6.20 11.43 -0.10
N ASN A 175 5.14 10.74 -0.48
CA ASN A 175 3.77 11.15 -0.24
C ASN A 175 2.94 10.02 0.36
N ALA A 176 1.79 10.35 0.92
CA ALA A 176 0.83 9.38 1.43
C ALA A 176 -0.54 9.62 0.84
N ILE A 177 -1.22 8.53 0.49
CA ILE A 177 -2.64 8.52 0.15
C ILE A 177 -3.40 8.01 1.38
N CYS A 178 -4.49 8.70 1.76
CA CYS A 178 -5.35 8.33 2.88
C CYS A 178 -6.75 7.92 2.38
N PRO A 179 -6.92 6.73 1.80
CA PRO A 179 -8.20 6.31 1.27
C PRO A 179 -9.27 6.20 2.36
N GLY A 180 -10.53 6.46 1.98
CA GLY A 180 -11.71 6.10 2.74
C GLY A 180 -12.05 4.62 2.59
N PHE A 181 -13.34 4.30 2.57
CA PHE A 181 -13.79 2.93 2.35
C PHE A 181 -13.88 2.61 0.86
N PHE A 182 -13.27 1.50 0.49
CA PHE A 182 -13.30 0.90 -0.84
C PHE A 182 -13.66 -0.58 -0.71
N PRO A 183 -14.43 -1.15 -1.64
CA PRO A 183 -14.64 -2.59 -1.70
C PRO A 183 -13.30 -3.31 -1.81
N SER A 184 -13.02 -4.17 -0.85
CA SER A 184 -11.78 -4.95 -0.83
C SER A 184 -11.92 -6.13 0.14
N LYS A 185 -11.13 -7.16 -0.04
CA LYS A 185 -11.12 -8.30 0.90
C LYS A 185 -10.86 -7.87 2.35
N LEU A 186 -10.17 -6.76 2.54
CA LEU A 186 -9.90 -6.18 3.87
C LEU A 186 -11.14 -5.49 4.47
N ALA A 187 -11.96 -4.85 3.63
CA ALA A 187 -13.06 -3.98 4.07
C ALA A 187 -14.45 -4.62 3.93
N ASN A 188 -14.61 -5.69 3.14
CA ASN A 188 -15.94 -6.24 2.80
C ASN A 188 -16.76 -6.60 4.03
N GLY A 189 -16.20 -7.32 5.01
CA GLY A 189 -16.96 -7.69 6.20
C GLY A 189 -17.40 -6.48 7.05
N LEU A 190 -16.69 -5.35 6.97
CA LEU A 190 -17.07 -4.11 7.63
C LEU A 190 -18.10 -3.34 6.79
N ILE A 191 -17.94 -3.32 5.47
CA ILE A 191 -18.89 -2.70 4.54
C ILE A 191 -20.25 -3.42 4.58
N GLU A 192 -20.26 -4.75 4.67
CA GLU A 192 -21.49 -5.53 4.83
C GLU A 192 -22.26 -5.14 6.11
N LYS A 193 -21.54 -4.89 7.21
CA LYS A 193 -22.17 -4.56 8.51
C LYS A 193 -22.56 -3.08 8.63
N LEU A 194 -21.74 -2.17 8.13
CA LEU A 194 -21.83 -0.73 8.40
C LEU A 194 -21.96 0.11 7.12
N GLY A 195 -22.06 -0.50 5.95
CA GLY A 195 -22.09 0.19 4.66
C GLY A 195 -23.09 1.34 4.57
N PRO A 196 -24.38 1.13 4.94
CA PRO A 196 -25.37 2.21 4.92
C PRO A 196 -24.94 3.42 5.75
N ALA A 197 -24.45 3.21 6.98
CA ALA A 197 -23.98 4.29 7.86
C ALA A 197 -22.70 4.96 7.33
N MET A 198 -21.82 4.21 6.65
CA MET A 198 -20.64 4.77 6.00
C MET A 198 -21.02 5.69 4.84
N VAL A 199 -21.95 5.26 3.99
CA VAL A 199 -22.47 6.04 2.87
C VAL A 199 -23.14 7.31 3.38
N GLU A 200 -23.98 7.22 4.41
CA GLU A 200 -24.66 8.37 5.00
C GLU A 200 -23.70 9.44 5.54
N ARG A 201 -22.56 8.99 6.13
CA ARG A 201 -21.52 9.90 6.66
C ARG A 201 -20.56 10.43 5.62
N THR A 202 -20.60 9.92 4.41
CA THR A 202 -19.75 10.38 3.31
C THR A 202 -20.48 11.50 2.54
N PRO A 203 -19.88 12.68 2.36
CA PRO A 203 -20.55 13.81 1.67
C PRO A 203 -21.08 13.44 0.28
N LEU A 204 -20.32 12.66 -0.50
CA LEU A 204 -20.73 12.18 -1.83
C LEU A 204 -21.71 11.00 -1.79
N ARG A 205 -22.16 10.57 -0.60
CA ARG A 205 -23.13 9.49 -0.42
C ARG A 205 -22.76 8.18 -1.12
N ARG A 206 -21.48 7.90 -1.26
CA ARG A 206 -20.95 6.65 -1.79
C ARG A 206 -19.61 6.29 -1.16
N ILE A 207 -19.22 5.03 -1.21
CA ILE A 207 -17.86 4.57 -0.97
C ILE A 207 -17.02 4.68 -2.25
N GLY A 208 -15.72 4.49 -2.17
CA GLY A 208 -14.82 4.52 -3.32
C GLY A 208 -15.08 3.37 -4.30
N GLY A 209 -14.83 3.62 -5.56
CA GLY A 209 -14.92 2.66 -6.68
C GLY A 209 -13.57 2.44 -7.36
N ASP A 210 -13.58 1.68 -8.45
CA ASP A 210 -12.36 1.19 -9.10
C ASP A 210 -11.51 2.28 -9.76
N GLU A 211 -12.08 3.46 -10.02
CA GLU A 211 -11.39 4.58 -10.67
C GLU A 211 -10.94 5.68 -9.70
N ASP A 212 -11.44 5.68 -8.46
CA ASP A 212 -11.31 6.84 -7.56
C ASP A 212 -9.88 7.10 -7.05
N LEU A 213 -8.97 6.11 -7.09
CA LEU A 213 -7.57 6.30 -6.69
C LEU A 213 -6.63 6.56 -7.87
N LYS A 214 -7.04 6.27 -9.10
CA LYS A 214 -6.16 6.35 -10.28
C LYS A 214 -5.57 7.75 -10.44
N GLY A 215 -6.39 8.78 -10.48
CA GLY A 215 -5.92 10.16 -10.60
C GLY A 215 -4.99 10.61 -9.47
N ALA A 216 -5.27 10.17 -8.24
CA ALA A 216 -4.44 10.53 -7.08
C ALA A 216 -3.03 9.92 -7.15
N VAL A 217 -2.90 8.65 -7.54
CA VAL A 217 -1.59 8.00 -7.64
C VAL A 217 -0.75 8.53 -8.81
N VAL A 218 -1.40 8.92 -9.91
CA VAL A 218 -0.72 9.53 -11.06
C VAL A 218 -0.23 10.95 -10.75
N PHE A 219 -1.01 11.71 -9.98
CA PHE A 219 -0.64 13.07 -9.58
C PHE A 219 0.59 13.11 -8.67
N LEU A 220 0.75 12.14 -7.78
CA LEU A 220 1.83 12.09 -6.79
C LEU A 220 3.14 11.59 -7.39
#